data_a34a2b81b08b61741f387df21fdb1253
#
_entry.id   a34a2b81b08b61741f387df21fdb1253
#
_cell.length_a   1.000
_cell.length_b   1.000
_cell.length_c   1.000
_cell.angle_alpha   90.00
_cell.angle_beta   90.00
_cell.angle_gamma   90.00
#
_symmetry.space_group_name_H-M   'P 1'
#
loop_
_entity.id
_entity.type
_entity.pdbx_description
1 polymer ?
#
loop_
_entity_poly.entity_id
_entity_poly.type
_entity_poly.pdbx_seq_one_letter_code
_entity_poly.pdbx_strand_id
1 'polypeptide(L)'
;SAASDVYKRQLYHMYDSRVEAIEFFVSENSNVTDIPLRDLKLKKHLLICFINRNGKIIIPTGNDCIQKNDTVMIITTHTGFTNLQDIME
;
A
#
# COMPACT_ATOMS: atom_id res chain seq x y z
N SER A 1 0.57 7.97 16.17
CA SER A 1 -0.49 8.38 16.25
C SER A 1 -1.51 7.42 16.13
N ALA A 2 -1.93 7.40 17.18
CA ALA A 2 -3.05 6.70 17.21
C ALA A 2 -3.96 7.08 16.14
N ALA A 3 -3.81 8.22 15.70
CA ALA A 3 -4.65 8.67 14.66
C ALA A 3 -4.14 8.23 13.31
N SER A 4 -3.28 7.25 13.32
CA SER A 4 -2.82 6.76 12.06
C SER A 4 -3.99 6.32 11.22
N ASP A 5 -4.11 6.90 10.08
CA ASP A 5 -5.18 6.63 9.13
C ASP A 5 -4.97 5.31 8.44
N VAL A 6 -3.73 4.91 8.34
CA VAL A 6 -3.33 3.72 7.60
C VAL A 6 -2.26 3.01 8.38
N TYR A 7 -2.45 1.74 8.61
CA TYR A 7 -1.50 0.96 9.40
C TYR A 7 -1.17 -0.37 8.73
N LYS A 8 -0.02 -0.89 9.10
CA LYS A 8 0.47 -2.16 8.60
C LYS A 8 -0.24 -3.28 9.34
N ARG A 9 -0.92 -4.15 8.57
CA ARG A 9 -1.62 -5.30 9.14
C ARG A 9 -0.76 -6.54 9.19
N GLN A 10 0.10 -6.70 8.18
CA GLN A 10 0.86 -7.92 8.03
C GLN A 10 2.15 -7.61 7.30
N LEU A 11 3.24 -8.24 7.72
CA LEU A 11 4.54 -8.10 7.08
C LEU A 11 5.15 -9.48 6.88
N TYR A 12 5.55 -9.76 5.66
CA TYR A 12 6.23 -11.00 5.30
C TYR A 12 7.62 -10.67 4.78
N HIS A 13 8.63 -11.41 5.26
CA HIS A 13 9.98 -11.31 4.74
C HIS A 13 10.23 -12.48 3.80
N MET A 14 10.77 -12.20 2.63
CA MET A 14 11.04 -13.21 1.61
C MET A 14 12.47 -13.06 1.11
N TYR A 15 13.03 -14.17 0.61
CA TYR A 15 14.36 -14.16 0.00
C TYR A 15 15.42 -13.55 0.93
N ASP A 16 15.52 -14.11 2.15
CA ASP A 16 16.46 -13.65 3.19
C ASP A 16 16.24 -12.18 3.54
N SER A 17 14.99 -11.79 3.62
CA SER A 17 14.58 -10.43 4.00
C SER A 17 14.97 -9.35 2.97
N ARG A 18 15.25 -9.75 1.73
CA ARG A 18 15.52 -8.78 0.67
C ARG A 18 14.27 -8.26 -0.01
N VAL A 19 13.15 -8.94 0.21
CA VAL A 19 11.86 -8.55 -0.33
C VAL A 19 10.85 -8.59 0.81
N GLU A 20 10.04 -7.57 0.92
CA GLU A 20 8.95 -7.51 1.89
C GLU A 20 7.62 -7.44 1.16
N ALA A 21 6.66 -8.22 1.63
CA ALA A 21 5.27 -8.10 1.22
C ALA A 21 4.50 -7.56 2.42
N ILE A 22 3.79 -6.46 2.22
CA ILE A 22 3.16 -5.75 3.33
C ILE A 22 1.70 -5.50 2.99
N GLU A 23 0.82 -5.84 3.93
CA GLU A 23 -0.58 -5.44 3.86
C GLU A 23 -0.80 -4.19 4.69
N PHE A 24 -1.40 -3.18 4.09
CA PHE A 24 -1.84 -1.97 4.80
C PHE A 24 -3.35 -1.87 4.76
N PHE A 25 -3.95 -1.57 5.91
CA PHE A 25 -5.36 -1.25 5.97
C PHE A 25 -5.54 0.27 5.97
N VAL A 26 -6.43 0.77 5.11
CA VAL A 26 -6.66 2.19 4.92
C VAL A 26 -7.86 2.60 5.77
N SER A 27 -7.61 3.08 6.99
CA SER A 27 -8.69 3.42 7.91
C SER A 27 -9.27 4.81 7.67
N GLU A 28 -8.54 5.70 7.04
CA GLU A 28 -8.98 7.06 6.75
C GLU A 28 -8.40 7.55 5.43
N ASN A 29 -8.97 8.61 4.91
CA ASN A 29 -8.43 9.27 3.71
C ASN A 29 -7.11 9.96 4.02
N SER A 30 -6.25 10.04 3.03
CA SER A 30 -4.94 10.67 3.17
C SER A 30 -4.49 11.18 1.80
N ASN A 31 -3.22 11.59 1.72
CA ASN A 31 -2.65 12.08 0.47
C ASN A 31 -2.39 10.97 -0.56
N VAL A 32 -2.65 9.72 -0.22
CA VAL A 32 -2.53 8.61 -1.18
C VAL A 32 -3.89 8.04 -1.58
N THR A 33 -5.00 8.48 -0.95
CA THR A 33 -6.32 7.97 -1.28
C THR A 33 -6.99 8.83 -2.36
N ASP A 34 -7.85 8.17 -3.15
CA ASP A 34 -8.70 8.83 -4.14
C ASP A 34 -7.93 9.58 -5.23
N ILE A 35 -6.69 9.20 -5.44
CA ILE A 35 -5.85 9.74 -6.51
C ILE A 35 -5.45 8.57 -7.40
N PRO A 36 -5.63 8.68 -8.73
CA PRO A 36 -5.19 7.61 -9.63
C PRO A 36 -3.73 7.26 -9.37
N LEU A 37 -3.44 5.98 -9.33
CA LEU A 37 -2.09 5.52 -9.01
C LEU A 37 -1.03 6.12 -9.93
N ARG A 38 -1.39 6.35 -11.21
CA ARG A 38 -0.46 6.95 -12.16
C ARG A 38 -0.08 8.39 -11.78
N ASP A 39 -0.89 9.04 -10.96
CA ASP A 39 -0.64 10.44 -10.54
C ASP A 39 0.07 10.52 -9.20
N LEU A 40 0.34 9.39 -8.57
CA LEU A 40 1.12 9.36 -7.33
C LEU A 40 2.59 9.24 -7.69
N LYS A 41 3.43 9.98 -6.95
CA LYS A 41 4.88 9.85 -7.11
C LYS A 41 5.37 8.73 -6.22
N LEU A 42 5.31 7.52 -6.73
CA LEU A 42 5.68 6.34 -5.97
C LEU A 42 7.19 6.14 -5.99
N LYS A 43 7.71 5.61 -4.88
CA LYS A 43 9.10 5.16 -4.84
C LYS A 43 9.32 4.08 -5.88
N LYS A 44 10.54 3.99 -6.38
CA LYS A 44 10.95 2.88 -7.25
C LYS A 44 11.07 1.62 -6.43
N HIS A 45 11.10 0.48 -7.09
CA HIS A 45 11.33 -0.83 -6.46
C HIS A 45 10.20 -1.23 -5.53
N LEU A 46 8.97 -0.88 -5.89
CA LEU A 46 7.80 -1.39 -5.21
C LEU A 46 6.69 -1.64 -6.23
N LEU A 47 5.79 -2.53 -5.86
CA LEU A 47 4.65 -2.89 -6.68
C LEU A 47 3.41 -2.93 -5.79
N ILE A 48 2.35 -2.26 -6.20
CA ILE A 48 1.06 -2.42 -5.58
C ILE A 48 0.42 -3.63 -6.25
N CYS A 49 0.37 -4.76 -5.53
CA CYS A 49 -0.01 -6.03 -6.10
C CYS A 49 -1.50 -6.15 -6.30
N PHE A 50 -2.26 -5.83 -5.26
CA PHE A 50 -3.71 -5.87 -5.33
C PHE A 50 -4.31 -5.03 -4.22
N ILE A 51 -5.58 -4.71 -4.40
CA ILE A 51 -6.40 -4.03 -3.41
C ILE A 51 -7.57 -4.96 -3.10
N ASN A 52 -7.82 -5.18 -1.82
CA ASN A 52 -9.01 -5.89 -1.37
C ASN A 52 -10.00 -4.83 -0.88
N ARG A 53 -11.10 -4.71 -1.61
CA ARG A 53 -12.15 -3.73 -1.31
C ARG A 53 -13.43 -4.49 -1.00
N ASN A 54 -13.75 -4.58 0.28
CA ASN A 54 -14.95 -5.28 0.74
C ASN A 54 -15.01 -6.72 0.23
N GLY A 55 -13.87 -7.41 0.25
CA GLY A 55 -13.79 -8.80 -0.20
C GLY A 55 -13.56 -8.97 -1.69
N LYS A 56 -13.62 -7.88 -2.45
CA LYS A 56 -13.34 -7.94 -3.89
C LYS A 56 -11.87 -7.64 -4.13
N ILE A 57 -11.21 -8.51 -4.87
CA ILE A 57 -9.79 -8.33 -5.21
C ILE A 57 -9.71 -7.56 -6.52
N ILE A 58 -8.96 -6.47 -6.47
CA ILE A 58 -8.71 -5.60 -7.63
C ILE A 58 -7.21 -5.67 -7.92
N ILE A 59 -6.87 -6.02 -9.15
CA ILE A 59 -5.49 -5.88 -9.63
C ILE A 59 -5.40 -4.49 -10.23
N PRO A 60 -4.77 -3.53 -9.55
CA PRO A 60 -4.91 -2.15 -9.96
C PRO A 60 -4.13 -1.80 -11.20
N THR A 61 -4.70 -0.87 -11.97
CA THR A 61 -4.00 -0.20 -13.07
C THR A 61 -3.72 1.23 -12.63
N GLY A 62 -3.03 1.98 -13.45
CA GLY A 62 -2.76 3.39 -13.15
C GLY A 62 -4.01 4.24 -12.98
N ASN A 63 -5.15 3.78 -13.49
CA ASN A 63 -6.41 4.52 -13.39
C ASN A 63 -7.15 4.26 -12.08
N ASP A 64 -6.75 3.23 -11.35
CA ASP A 64 -7.39 2.89 -10.09
C ASP A 64 -6.85 3.75 -8.95
N CYS A 65 -7.65 3.94 -7.92
CA CYS A 65 -7.23 4.64 -6.71
C CYS A 65 -7.33 3.73 -5.50
N ILE A 66 -6.56 4.06 -4.47
CA ILE A 66 -6.72 3.47 -3.14
C ILE A 66 -7.83 4.25 -2.45
N GLN A 67 -8.71 3.55 -1.75
CA GLN A 67 -9.85 4.16 -1.07
C GLN A 67 -9.86 3.77 0.40
N LYS A 68 -10.52 4.59 1.19
CA LYS A 68 -10.76 4.27 2.60
C LYS A 68 -11.41 2.88 2.72
N ASN A 69 -10.99 2.15 3.71
CA ASN A 69 -11.41 0.77 4.03
C ASN A 69 -10.84 -0.28 3.09
N ASP A 70 -9.97 0.09 2.18
CA ASP A 70 -9.24 -0.89 1.39
C ASP A 70 -8.17 -1.57 2.23
N THR A 71 -7.81 -2.78 1.85
CA THR A 71 -6.54 -3.40 2.25
C THR A 71 -5.66 -3.45 1.01
N VAL A 72 -4.45 -2.95 1.12
CA VAL A 72 -3.54 -2.81 -0.02
C VAL A 72 -2.33 -3.71 0.22
N MET A 73 -2.02 -4.55 -0.75
CA MET A 73 -0.83 -5.42 -0.70
C MET A 73 0.27 -4.81 -1.54
N ILE A 74 1.43 -4.64 -0.93
CA ILE A 74 2.61 -4.07 -1.58
C ILE A 74 3.77 -5.04 -1.48
N ILE A 75 4.52 -5.17 -2.56
CA ILE A 75 5.79 -5.89 -2.56
C ILE A 75 6.88 -4.87 -2.85
N THR A 76 7.95 -4.92 -2.07
CA THR A 76 9.03 -3.95 -2.20
C THR A 76 10.37 -4.52 -1.75
N THR A 77 11.46 -3.98 -2.30
CA THR A 77 12.80 -4.25 -1.81
C THR A 77 13.22 -3.24 -0.74
N HIS A 78 12.43 -2.22 -0.51
CA HIS A 78 12.67 -1.30 0.61
C HIS A 78 12.36 -2.00 1.93
N THR A 79 13.02 -1.57 2.98
CA THR A 79 12.74 -2.07 4.33
C THR A 79 12.25 -0.92 5.20
N GLY A 80 11.51 -1.28 6.25
CA GLY A 80 11.12 -0.29 7.24
C GLY A 80 9.86 0.49 6.94
N PHE A 81 9.07 0.08 5.95
CA PHE A 81 7.76 0.73 5.74
C PHE A 81 6.87 0.47 6.95
N THR A 82 6.32 1.53 7.52
CA THR A 82 5.45 1.44 8.68
C THR A 82 4.02 1.88 8.38
N ASN A 83 3.82 2.66 7.33
CA ASN A 83 2.48 3.08 6.92
C ASN A 83 2.46 3.23 5.40
N LEU A 84 1.25 3.34 4.85
CA LEU A 84 1.08 3.36 3.41
C LEU A 84 1.76 4.56 2.75
N GLN A 85 1.84 5.70 3.44
CA GLN A 85 2.48 6.88 2.87
C GLN A 85 3.95 6.66 2.55
N ASP A 86 4.56 5.63 3.13
CA ASP A 86 5.97 5.31 2.85
C ASP A 86 6.17 4.86 1.40
N ILE A 87 5.12 4.55 0.65
CA ILE A 87 5.25 4.22 -0.78
C ILE A 87 5.58 5.45 -1.61
N MET A 88 5.36 6.64 -1.07
CA MET A 88 5.60 7.88 -1.81
C MET A 88 7.08 8.25 -1.79
N GLU A 89 7.52 8.84 -2.89
CA GLU A 89 8.86 9.39 -3.02
C GLU A 89 9.20 10.40 -1.96
#